data_4c7fddecc77a41ca65a9fb4b8f21bf0f
#
_entry.id   4c7fddecc77a41ca65a9fb4b8f21bf0f
#
_cell.length_a   1.000
_cell.length_b   1.000
_cell.length_c   1.000
_cell.angle_alpha   90.00
_cell.angle_beta   90.00
_cell.angle_gamma   90.00
#
_symmetry.space_group_name_H-M   'P 1'
#
loop_
_entity.id
_entity.type
_entity.pdbx_description
1 polymer ?
#
loop_
_entity_poly.entity_id
_entity_poly.type
_entity_poly.pdbx_seq_one_letter_code
_entity_poly.pdbx_strand_id
1 'polypeptide(L)'
;MLEQLDKKEKLAQQENQQESRELATTVQPEGDRKQEQPHAKKTVSTMDRILGVVDDVVKKIKDIDFDWNFGSSIEIDHLYHQEAKPFNMIDIDVANGEITIAPWDRDEVDIECKAKVYRAENTTEAREKLQNQIVNKIENGKLKFSLQDRAIKLKATIKVPKNRYQELRIRLFNGGITGEHMNVDEIKTKTANGTISFREFNAREAEFETVNGAIKLTSFDAGELEVDTMNGSIQVDGSFRTADIQTINGSIQCKQAGQYGETLRAKAQAGSINLQIPQGTTCDGELKSNLGSFNIDLKGIQVVEEKNDIVQKMLRFQSMQEEEHSMHVFAESKAGSIKVKHSL
;
A
#
# COMPACT_ATOMS: atom_id res chain seq x y z
N MET A 1 46.95 -50.29 -8.86
CA MET A 1 46.72 -49.52 -10.10
C MET A 1 45.56 -48.50 -9.94
N LEU A 2 44.52 -48.82 -9.22
CA LEU A 2 43.39 -47.87 -8.93
C LEU A 2 43.76 -46.77 -7.92
N GLU A 3 44.59 -47.04 -6.91
CA GLU A 3 45.03 -46.01 -5.93
C GLU A 3 45.98 -44.94 -6.51
N GLN A 4 46.66 -45.23 -7.62
CA GLN A 4 47.51 -44.22 -8.29
C GLN A 4 46.73 -43.29 -9.20
N LEU A 5 45.56 -43.68 -9.67
CA LEU A 5 44.68 -42.83 -10.46
C LEU A 5 43.94 -41.81 -9.56
N ASP A 6 43.50 -42.24 -8.39
CA ASP A 6 42.79 -41.38 -7.42
C ASP A 6 43.70 -40.27 -6.84
N LYS A 7 45.01 -40.54 -6.74
CA LYS A 7 46.00 -39.58 -6.27
C LYS A 7 46.36 -38.54 -7.32
N LYS A 8 46.30 -38.90 -8.60
CA LYS A 8 46.51 -37.98 -9.71
C LYS A 8 45.34 -37.03 -9.94
N GLU A 9 44.10 -37.51 -9.76
CA GLU A 9 42.91 -36.63 -9.87
C GLU A 9 42.85 -35.61 -8.73
N LYS A 10 43.21 -35.97 -7.51
CA LYS A 10 43.24 -35.04 -6.38
C LYS A 10 44.32 -33.95 -6.51
N LEU A 11 45.49 -34.30 -7.10
CA LEU A 11 46.53 -33.34 -7.40
C LEU A 11 46.13 -32.34 -8.48
N ALA A 12 45.49 -32.80 -9.56
CA ALA A 12 45.00 -31.93 -10.63
C ALA A 12 43.86 -30.98 -10.18
N GLN A 13 43.03 -31.40 -9.21
CA GLN A 13 42.00 -30.52 -8.62
C GLN A 13 42.59 -29.48 -7.68
N GLN A 14 43.71 -29.75 -7.02
CA GLN A 14 44.40 -28.76 -6.18
C GLN A 14 45.20 -27.72 -6.99
N GLU A 15 45.81 -28.09 -8.09
CA GLU A 15 46.49 -27.16 -9.00
C GLU A 15 45.49 -26.19 -9.67
N ASN A 16 44.30 -26.65 -10.13
CA ASN A 16 43.27 -25.81 -10.71
C ASN A 16 42.66 -24.83 -9.69
N GLN A 17 42.62 -25.16 -8.39
CA GLN A 17 42.16 -24.23 -7.36
C GLN A 17 43.21 -23.18 -6.97
N GLN A 18 44.46 -23.45 -7.17
CA GLN A 18 45.57 -22.53 -6.88
C GLN A 18 45.72 -21.53 -8.03
N GLU A 19 45.61 -21.94 -9.29
CA GLU A 19 45.64 -21.07 -10.46
C GLU A 19 44.45 -20.08 -10.47
N SER A 20 43.28 -20.53 -10.03
CA SER A 20 42.09 -19.67 -9.89
C SER A 20 42.20 -18.61 -8.77
N ARG A 21 43.10 -18.83 -7.79
CA ARG A 21 43.38 -17.85 -6.71
C ARG A 21 44.46 -16.84 -7.07
N GLU A 22 45.41 -17.20 -7.89
CA GLU A 22 46.49 -16.26 -8.32
C GLU A 22 46.01 -15.29 -9.41
N LEU A 23 45.03 -15.68 -10.26
CA LEU A 23 44.44 -14.78 -11.24
C LEU A 23 43.49 -13.72 -10.66
N ALA A 24 43.11 -13.85 -9.39
CA ALA A 24 42.25 -12.88 -8.70
C ALA A 24 42.99 -11.73 -8.01
N THR A 25 44.34 -11.71 -8.03
CA THR A 25 45.11 -10.78 -7.21
C THR A 25 45.90 -9.71 -8.01
N THR A 26 45.74 -9.66 -9.32
CA THR A 26 46.53 -8.69 -10.12
C THR A 26 45.68 -7.97 -11.16
N VAL A 27 44.76 -7.11 -10.73
CA VAL A 27 44.32 -5.92 -11.49
C VAL A 27 43.79 -4.88 -10.51
N GLN A 28 44.57 -3.87 -10.17
CA GLN A 28 44.07 -2.58 -9.73
C GLN A 28 43.85 -1.73 -10.99
N PRO A 29 42.69 -1.11 -11.19
CA PRO A 29 42.58 0.11 -11.95
C PRO A 29 42.35 1.30 -11.02
N GLU A 30 43.10 2.33 -11.28
CA GLU A 30 42.93 3.67 -10.77
C GLU A 30 41.55 4.26 -11.08
N GLY A 31 41.06 4.99 -10.11
CA GLY A 31 40.20 6.17 -10.21
C GLY A 31 39.01 6.14 -11.16
N ASP A 32 37.81 5.80 -10.64
CA ASP A 32 36.62 6.29 -11.24
C ASP A 32 35.59 6.75 -10.18
N ARG A 33 34.99 7.89 -10.49
CA ARG A 33 34.04 8.64 -9.67
C ARG A 33 32.88 7.75 -9.24
N LYS A 34 32.65 7.65 -7.95
CA LYS A 34 31.42 7.07 -7.41
C LYS A 34 30.21 7.86 -7.91
N GLN A 35 29.55 7.37 -8.93
CA GLN A 35 28.14 7.66 -9.15
C GLN A 35 27.37 6.94 -8.04
N GLU A 36 26.76 7.70 -7.15
CA GLU A 36 25.77 7.19 -6.20
C GLU A 36 24.59 6.62 -7.01
N GLN A 37 24.52 5.31 -7.10
CA GLN A 37 23.31 4.63 -7.59
C GLN A 37 22.21 4.87 -6.55
N PRO A 38 21.01 5.29 -6.97
CA PRO A 38 19.88 5.41 -6.07
C PRO A 38 19.61 4.03 -5.46
N HIS A 39 19.50 3.98 -4.14
CA HIS A 39 19.16 2.76 -3.38
C HIS A 39 17.88 2.13 -3.97
N ALA A 40 18.05 1.09 -4.77
CA ALA A 40 16.95 0.23 -5.16
C ALA A 40 16.40 -0.43 -3.88
N LYS A 41 15.27 0.07 -3.39
CA LYS A 41 14.48 -0.65 -2.37
C LYS A 41 14.27 -2.07 -2.93
N LYS A 42 14.69 -3.11 -2.18
CA LYS A 42 14.43 -4.50 -2.56
C LYS A 42 12.94 -4.63 -2.85
N THR A 43 12.58 -5.02 -4.05
CA THR A 43 11.19 -5.29 -4.44
C THR A 43 10.72 -6.48 -3.61
N VAL A 44 10.07 -6.20 -2.49
CA VAL A 44 9.40 -7.23 -1.68
C VAL A 44 8.26 -7.78 -2.54
N SER A 45 8.10 -9.09 -2.59
CA SER A 45 7.02 -9.73 -3.34
C SER A 45 5.66 -9.23 -2.84
N THR A 46 4.68 -9.06 -3.75
CA THR A 46 3.28 -8.74 -3.39
C THR A 46 2.75 -9.65 -2.30
N MET A 47 3.09 -10.94 -2.38
CA MET A 47 2.74 -11.96 -1.41
C MET A 47 3.38 -11.67 -0.04
N ASP A 48 4.63 -11.24 -0.01
CA ASP A 48 5.34 -10.96 1.25
C ASP A 48 4.82 -9.67 1.91
N ARG A 49 4.40 -8.67 1.14
CA ARG A 49 3.77 -7.45 1.66
C ARG A 49 2.41 -7.77 2.29
N ILE A 50 1.55 -8.47 1.56
CA ILE A 50 0.22 -8.88 2.06
C ILE A 50 0.35 -9.87 3.22
N LEU A 51 1.33 -10.77 3.20
CA LEU A 51 1.63 -11.66 4.34
C LEU A 51 2.13 -10.87 5.55
N GLY A 52 2.84 -9.76 5.37
CA GLY A 52 3.21 -8.84 6.45
C GLY A 52 1.99 -8.25 7.15
N VAL A 53 0.95 -7.83 6.39
CA VAL A 53 -0.33 -7.38 6.95
C VAL A 53 -1.03 -8.51 7.69
N VAL A 54 -1.07 -9.70 7.07
CA VAL A 54 -1.64 -10.91 7.70
C VAL A 54 -0.86 -11.27 8.95
N ASP A 55 0.47 -11.20 8.95
CA ASP A 55 1.33 -11.56 10.08
C ASP A 55 1.16 -10.58 11.27
N ASP A 56 1.09 -9.27 11.02
CA ASP A 56 0.80 -8.27 12.05
C ASP A 56 -0.61 -8.42 12.62
N VAL A 57 -1.56 -8.82 11.77
CA VAL A 57 -2.94 -9.09 12.14
C VAL A 57 -3.05 -10.46 12.83
N VAL A 58 -2.42 -11.51 12.29
CA VAL A 58 -2.47 -12.90 12.81
C VAL A 58 -1.68 -13.07 14.11
N LYS A 59 -0.58 -12.36 14.32
CA LYS A 59 0.12 -12.35 15.62
C LYS A 59 -0.77 -11.87 16.76
N LYS A 60 -1.72 -10.96 16.45
CA LYS A 60 -2.75 -10.52 17.39
C LYS A 60 -3.93 -11.51 17.52
N ILE A 61 -4.03 -12.52 16.62
CA ILE A 61 -5.16 -13.48 16.56
C ILE A 61 -4.87 -14.79 17.33
N LYS A 62 -3.60 -15.17 17.52
CA LYS A 62 -3.22 -16.51 18.01
C LYS A 62 -3.76 -16.89 19.39
N ASP A 63 -4.32 -15.96 20.16
CA ASP A 63 -4.79 -16.21 21.52
C ASP A 63 -6.32 -16.14 21.71
N ILE A 64 -7.15 -16.32 20.66
CA ILE A 64 -8.58 -16.04 20.78
C ILE A 64 -9.46 -17.16 20.21
N ASP A 65 -10.29 -17.72 21.11
CA ASP A 65 -11.50 -18.49 20.80
C ASP A 65 -12.46 -17.67 19.92
N PHE A 66 -12.73 -18.17 18.71
CA PHE A 66 -13.65 -17.56 17.74
C PHE A 66 -15.11 -17.82 18.11
N ASP A 67 -15.62 -17.16 19.15
CA ASP A 67 -17.05 -17.13 19.40
C ASP A 67 -17.67 -15.85 18.83
N TRP A 68 -18.27 -15.96 17.62
CA TRP A 68 -18.93 -14.86 16.90
C TRP A 68 -20.31 -14.51 17.45
N ASN A 69 -20.82 -15.26 18.42
CA ASN A 69 -22.14 -15.04 18.98
C ASN A 69 -22.06 -14.09 20.18
N PHE A 70 -21.92 -12.80 19.91
CA PHE A 70 -21.81 -11.79 20.95
C PHE A 70 -23.12 -11.53 21.73
N GLY A 71 -24.27 -12.07 21.31
CA GLY A 71 -25.56 -11.85 21.96
C GLY A 71 -26.09 -10.42 21.77
N SER A 72 -26.85 -9.93 22.76
CA SER A 72 -27.37 -8.56 22.77
C SER A 72 -26.25 -7.54 22.98
N SER A 73 -26.42 -6.34 22.41
CA SER A 73 -25.50 -5.21 22.57
C SER A 73 -26.23 -4.00 23.16
N ILE A 74 -25.50 -3.20 23.88
CA ILE A 74 -25.95 -1.90 24.41
C ILE A 74 -25.26 -0.80 23.62
N GLU A 75 -26.00 0.15 23.10
CA GLU A 75 -25.47 1.29 22.37
C GLU A 75 -25.08 2.42 23.35
N ILE A 76 -23.88 2.94 23.18
CA ILE A 76 -23.31 4.03 23.97
C ILE A 76 -22.81 5.10 23.01
N ASP A 77 -23.33 6.31 23.17
CA ASP A 77 -22.76 7.51 22.53
C ASP A 77 -21.84 8.22 23.51
N HIS A 78 -20.66 8.60 23.06
CA HIS A 78 -19.68 9.34 23.84
C HIS A 78 -18.91 10.32 22.98
N LEU A 79 -18.68 11.54 23.54
CA LEU A 79 -17.85 12.56 22.89
C LEU A 79 -16.60 12.76 23.75
N TYR A 80 -15.43 12.53 23.17
CA TYR A 80 -14.16 12.94 23.73
C TYR A 80 -13.81 14.30 23.13
N HIS A 81 -13.74 15.30 23.98
CA HIS A 81 -13.32 16.64 23.63
C HIS A 81 -12.06 16.99 24.41
N GLN A 82 -11.03 17.48 23.71
CA GLN A 82 -9.81 17.93 24.37
C GLN A 82 -9.16 19.08 23.60
N GLU A 83 -8.60 20.04 24.32
CA GLU A 83 -7.75 21.05 23.72
C GLU A 83 -6.54 20.39 23.06
N ALA A 84 -6.23 20.79 21.84
CA ALA A 84 -5.10 20.24 21.12
C ALA A 84 -3.79 20.76 21.72
N LYS A 85 -3.13 19.93 22.55
CA LYS A 85 -1.69 20.12 22.78
C LYS A 85 -0.99 19.95 21.43
N PRO A 86 0.12 20.65 21.17
CA PRO A 86 0.82 20.52 19.89
C PRO A 86 1.16 19.04 19.59
N PHE A 87 0.69 18.55 18.46
CA PHE A 87 1.01 17.23 17.94
C PHE A 87 1.12 17.27 16.41
N ASN A 88 1.95 16.42 15.87
CA ASN A 88 2.18 16.26 14.43
C ASN A 88 2.06 14.82 13.97
N MET A 89 1.80 13.89 14.88
CA MET A 89 1.57 12.48 14.59
C MET A 89 0.19 12.03 15.09
N ILE A 90 -0.48 11.19 14.31
CA ILE A 90 -1.79 10.62 14.64
C ILE A 90 -1.68 9.09 14.52
N ASP A 91 -1.99 8.38 15.61
CA ASP A 91 -1.95 6.92 15.68
C ASP A 91 -3.29 6.37 16.18
N ILE A 92 -4.04 5.74 15.26
CA ILE A 92 -5.37 5.17 15.51
C ILE A 92 -5.26 3.65 15.36
N ASP A 93 -5.68 2.91 16.39
CA ASP A 93 -5.62 1.44 16.37
C ASP A 93 -6.88 0.85 17.00
N VAL A 94 -7.82 0.35 16.17
CA VAL A 94 -9.14 -0.12 16.62
C VAL A 94 -9.39 -1.54 16.11
N ALA A 95 -9.85 -2.44 16.99
CA ALA A 95 -10.12 -3.82 16.61
C ALA A 95 -11.34 -3.95 15.70
N ASN A 96 -12.49 -3.37 16.07
CA ASN A 96 -13.74 -3.48 15.33
C ASN A 96 -14.43 -2.13 15.21
N GLY A 97 -14.78 -1.72 13.98
CA GLY A 97 -15.59 -0.53 13.78
C GLY A 97 -15.35 0.20 12.50
N GLU A 98 -15.75 1.45 12.47
CA GLU A 98 -15.57 2.37 11.37
C GLU A 98 -14.87 3.63 11.86
N ILE A 99 -13.84 4.05 11.17
CA ILE A 99 -13.09 5.27 11.49
C ILE A 99 -13.28 6.28 10.36
N THR A 100 -13.70 7.47 10.72
CA THR A 100 -13.67 8.64 9.82
C THR A 100 -12.75 9.68 10.45
N ILE A 101 -11.81 10.21 9.67
CA ILE A 101 -10.93 11.29 10.10
C ILE A 101 -11.00 12.46 9.11
N ALA A 102 -11.16 13.67 9.64
CA ALA A 102 -11.15 14.89 8.85
C ALA A 102 -10.61 16.07 9.68
N PRO A 103 -9.93 17.05 9.06
CA PRO A 103 -9.55 18.28 9.72
C PRO A 103 -10.74 19.23 9.83
N TRP A 104 -10.68 20.14 10.80
CA TRP A 104 -11.63 21.23 10.98
C TRP A 104 -10.96 22.54 11.40
N ASP A 105 -11.72 23.64 11.39
CA ASP A 105 -11.21 24.98 11.68
C ASP A 105 -11.22 25.33 13.19
N ARG A 106 -10.78 24.39 14.05
CA ARG A 106 -10.65 24.59 15.50
C ARG A 106 -9.34 24.00 15.99
N ASP A 107 -8.78 24.59 17.06
CA ASP A 107 -7.57 24.12 17.73
C ASP A 107 -7.90 23.06 18.81
N GLU A 108 -8.81 22.16 18.50
CA GLU A 108 -9.35 21.14 19.40
C GLU A 108 -9.40 19.79 18.68
N VAL A 109 -9.40 18.73 19.46
CA VAL A 109 -9.65 17.36 18.95
C VAL A 109 -10.98 16.90 19.48
N ASP A 110 -11.91 16.58 18.58
CA ASP A 110 -13.19 15.97 18.89
C ASP A 110 -13.23 14.54 18.36
N ILE A 111 -13.64 13.59 19.20
CA ILE A 111 -13.86 12.21 18.80
C ILE A 111 -15.28 11.82 19.19
N GLU A 112 -16.17 11.82 18.20
CA GLU A 112 -17.54 11.35 18.34
C GLU A 112 -17.57 9.83 18.23
N CYS A 113 -17.91 9.12 19.31
CA CYS A 113 -17.94 7.68 19.39
C CYS A 113 -19.38 7.16 19.50
N LYS A 114 -19.78 6.27 18.61
CA LYS A 114 -20.99 5.44 18.73
C LYS A 114 -20.52 4.00 18.90
N ALA A 115 -20.70 3.44 20.07
CA ALA A 115 -20.21 2.11 20.40
C ALA A 115 -21.37 1.13 20.64
N LYS A 116 -21.28 -0.08 20.06
CA LYS A 116 -22.09 -1.23 20.44
C LYS A 116 -21.25 -2.12 21.33
N VAL A 117 -21.60 -2.14 22.62
CA VAL A 117 -20.90 -2.91 23.64
C VAL A 117 -21.65 -4.22 23.86
N TYR A 118 -21.02 -5.33 23.55
CA TYR A 118 -21.55 -6.67 23.77
C TYR A 118 -21.16 -7.22 25.13
N ARG A 119 -21.90 -8.19 25.63
CA ARG A 119 -21.63 -8.84 26.93
C ARG A 119 -21.63 -7.86 28.12
N ALA A 120 -22.53 -6.89 28.10
CA ALA A 120 -22.82 -6.00 29.21
C ALA A 120 -24.28 -6.19 29.64
N GLU A 121 -24.55 -6.20 30.93
CA GLU A 121 -25.87 -6.45 31.50
C GLU A 121 -26.74 -5.18 31.48
N ASN A 122 -26.10 -4.02 31.60
CA ASN A 122 -26.81 -2.73 31.64
C ASN A 122 -25.95 -1.58 31.05
N THR A 123 -26.55 -0.43 30.89
CA THR A 123 -25.91 0.76 30.29
C THR A 123 -24.74 1.28 31.12
N THR A 124 -24.77 1.17 32.44
CA THR A 124 -23.70 1.61 33.31
C THR A 124 -22.45 0.77 33.11
N GLU A 125 -22.60 -0.55 33.13
CA GLU A 125 -21.52 -1.50 32.88
C GLU A 125 -20.95 -1.32 31.46
N ALA A 126 -21.81 -1.17 30.42
CA ALA A 126 -21.40 -0.95 29.07
C ALA A 126 -20.55 0.34 28.94
N ARG A 127 -20.93 1.40 29.65
CA ARG A 127 -20.20 2.67 29.67
C ARG A 127 -18.84 2.55 30.36
N GLU A 128 -18.80 1.91 31.50
CA GLU A 128 -17.56 1.65 32.25
C GLU A 128 -16.61 0.77 31.42
N LYS A 129 -17.12 -0.27 30.79
CA LYS A 129 -16.34 -1.13 29.89
C LYS A 129 -15.74 -0.33 28.73
N LEU A 130 -16.53 0.51 28.06
CA LEU A 130 -16.05 1.35 26.97
C LEU A 130 -14.95 2.31 27.46
N GLN A 131 -15.18 3.02 28.57
CA GLN A 131 -14.23 4.00 29.11
C GLN A 131 -12.91 3.36 29.55
N ASN A 132 -12.95 2.17 30.14
CA ASN A 132 -11.75 1.45 30.59
C ASN A 132 -10.92 0.89 29.44
N GLN A 133 -11.52 0.65 28.27
CA GLN A 133 -10.85 0.05 27.11
C GLN A 133 -10.35 1.07 26.09
N ILE A 134 -10.93 2.28 26.06
CA ILE A 134 -10.47 3.33 25.15
C ILE A 134 -9.23 4.03 25.72
N VAL A 135 -8.20 4.10 24.91
CA VAL A 135 -7.06 5.00 25.13
C VAL A 135 -7.22 6.20 24.21
N ASN A 136 -7.41 7.38 24.79
CA ASN A 136 -7.46 8.67 24.08
C ASN A 136 -6.53 9.67 24.77
N LYS A 137 -5.39 9.99 24.15
CA LYS A 137 -4.40 10.88 24.75
C LYS A 137 -3.52 11.58 23.72
N ILE A 138 -3.08 12.80 24.06
CA ILE A 138 -2.06 13.51 23.31
C ILE A 138 -0.81 13.60 24.20
N GLU A 139 0.23 12.85 23.80
CA GLU A 139 1.50 12.76 24.52
C GLU A 139 2.67 12.72 23.54
N ASN A 140 3.76 13.38 23.87
CA ASN A 140 5.01 13.38 23.06
C ASN A 140 4.78 13.75 21.58
N GLY A 141 3.92 14.74 21.32
CA GLY A 141 3.61 15.17 19.96
C GLY A 141 2.75 14.20 19.15
N LYS A 142 2.11 13.23 19.79
CA LYS A 142 1.30 12.20 19.15
C LYS A 142 -0.12 12.15 19.77
N LEU A 143 -1.14 12.25 18.91
CA LEU A 143 -2.51 11.87 19.24
C LEU A 143 -2.62 10.35 19.10
N LYS A 144 -2.90 9.66 20.21
CA LYS A 144 -3.16 8.22 20.24
C LYS A 144 -4.62 7.96 20.60
N PHE A 145 -5.31 7.23 19.68
CA PHE A 145 -6.65 6.73 19.91
C PHE A 145 -6.69 5.22 19.66
N SER A 146 -7.03 4.41 20.67
CA SER A 146 -7.07 2.96 20.48
C SER A 146 -8.16 2.27 21.29
N LEU A 147 -8.73 1.19 20.70
CA LEU A 147 -9.70 0.29 21.31
C LEU A 147 -9.45 -1.13 20.79
N GLN A 148 -8.95 -2.01 21.65
CA GLN A 148 -8.56 -3.37 21.27
C GLN A 148 -9.59 -4.44 21.65
N ASP A 149 -10.61 -4.09 22.46
CA ASP A 149 -11.67 -5.03 22.83
C ASP A 149 -12.58 -5.33 21.63
N ARG A 150 -12.58 -6.57 21.18
CA ARG A 150 -13.37 -7.04 20.04
C ARG A 150 -14.86 -7.16 20.34
N ALA A 151 -15.24 -7.23 21.61
CA ALA A 151 -16.62 -7.19 22.06
C ALA A 151 -17.22 -5.76 22.02
N ILE A 152 -16.48 -4.80 21.48
CA ILE A 152 -16.97 -3.44 21.27
C ILE A 152 -16.82 -3.11 19.77
N LYS A 153 -17.94 -2.85 19.10
CA LYS A 153 -17.94 -2.30 17.74
C LYS A 153 -18.07 -0.79 17.82
N LEU A 154 -17.04 -0.08 17.35
CA LEU A 154 -16.93 1.37 17.45
C LEU A 154 -17.12 2.05 16.10
N LYS A 155 -18.00 3.04 16.02
CA LYS A 155 -17.99 4.03 14.93
C LYS A 155 -17.45 5.33 15.50
N ALA A 156 -16.26 5.76 15.04
CA ALA A 156 -15.63 6.98 15.53
C ALA A 156 -15.44 7.99 14.38
N THR A 157 -15.87 9.24 14.63
CA THR A 157 -15.58 10.38 13.78
C THR A 157 -14.58 11.26 14.52
N ILE A 158 -13.36 11.37 13.97
CA ILE A 158 -12.23 12.06 14.57
C ILE A 158 -12.01 13.36 13.82
N LYS A 159 -12.20 14.48 14.51
CA LYS A 159 -11.95 15.83 13.99
C LYS A 159 -10.67 16.36 14.61
N VAL A 160 -9.72 16.74 13.77
CA VAL A 160 -8.40 17.26 14.18
C VAL A 160 -8.19 18.67 13.63
N PRO A 161 -7.37 19.50 14.27
CA PRO A 161 -7.03 20.81 13.73
C PRO A 161 -6.52 20.75 12.28
N LYS A 162 -6.86 21.75 11.47
CA LYS A 162 -6.23 21.89 10.15
C LYS A 162 -4.73 22.17 10.32
N ASN A 163 -3.92 21.20 9.96
CA ASN A 163 -2.47 21.31 10.01
C ASN A 163 -1.82 20.39 8.97
N ARG A 164 -0.53 20.57 8.74
CA ARG A 164 0.31 19.57 8.08
C ARG A 164 0.84 18.64 9.16
N TYR A 165 0.47 17.37 9.06
CA TYR A 165 0.91 16.33 9.96
C TYR A 165 2.14 15.61 9.39
N GLN A 166 3.01 15.14 10.26
CA GLN A 166 4.18 14.35 9.86
C GLN A 166 3.77 12.91 9.54
N GLU A 167 2.93 12.32 10.38
CA GLU A 167 2.49 10.93 10.22
C GLU A 167 1.01 10.77 10.57
N LEU A 168 0.28 10.06 9.71
CA LEU A 168 -1.05 9.52 9.99
C LEU A 168 -1.00 8.00 9.87
N ARG A 169 -1.15 7.30 10.99
CA ARG A 169 -1.24 5.85 11.02
C ARG A 169 -2.62 5.40 11.49
N ILE A 170 -3.31 4.60 10.68
CA ILE A 170 -4.60 4.02 11.04
C ILE A 170 -4.55 2.52 10.82
N ARG A 171 -4.89 1.76 11.85
CA ARG A 171 -4.96 0.30 11.81
C ARG A 171 -6.32 -0.16 12.31
N LEU A 172 -7.02 -0.96 11.50
CA LEU A 172 -8.22 -1.67 11.90
C LEU A 172 -8.05 -3.18 11.67
N PHE A 173 -8.72 -3.97 12.48
CA PHE A 173 -8.87 -5.38 12.15
C PHE A 173 -10.14 -5.60 11.30
N ASN A 174 -11.30 -5.14 11.77
CA ASN A 174 -12.55 -5.22 11.02
C ASN A 174 -13.19 -3.85 10.91
N GLY A 175 -13.44 -3.40 9.68
CA GLY A 175 -14.22 -2.23 9.40
C GLY A 175 -13.60 -1.26 8.42
N GLY A 176 -14.34 -0.26 8.04
CA GLY A 176 -13.95 0.73 7.03
C GLY A 176 -13.18 1.90 7.62
N ILE A 177 -12.31 2.48 6.79
CA ILE A 177 -11.53 3.68 7.11
C ILE A 177 -11.84 4.74 6.06
N THR A 178 -12.21 5.93 6.52
CA THR A 178 -12.44 7.09 5.66
C THR A 178 -11.57 8.26 6.11
N GLY A 179 -10.83 8.85 5.18
CA GLY A 179 -10.04 10.06 5.41
C GLY A 179 -10.40 11.14 4.39
N GLU A 180 -10.52 12.39 4.85
CA GLU A 180 -10.89 13.49 3.99
C GLU A 180 -10.05 14.73 4.29
N HIS A 181 -9.66 15.48 3.24
CA HIS A 181 -8.96 16.77 3.33
C HIS A 181 -7.65 16.76 4.14
N MET A 182 -6.94 15.63 4.14
CA MET A 182 -5.74 15.45 4.96
C MET A 182 -4.49 15.99 4.26
N ASN A 183 -3.65 16.71 5.02
CA ASN A 183 -2.33 17.15 4.59
C ASN A 183 -1.28 16.49 5.50
N VAL A 184 -0.56 15.48 4.99
CA VAL A 184 0.29 14.61 5.81
C VAL A 184 1.55 14.26 5.04
N ASP A 185 2.71 14.25 5.68
CA ASP A 185 3.93 13.81 5.02
C ASP A 185 3.90 12.30 4.75
N GLU A 186 3.46 11.49 5.71
CA GLU A 186 3.42 10.04 5.58
C GLU A 186 2.06 9.50 6.06
N ILE A 187 1.31 8.85 5.15
CA ILE A 187 0.05 8.16 5.44
C ILE A 187 0.28 6.66 5.41
N LYS A 188 -0.11 5.95 6.50
CA LYS A 188 -0.13 4.49 6.58
C LYS A 188 -1.48 4.02 7.08
N THR A 189 -2.25 3.39 6.20
CA THR A 189 -3.60 2.93 6.52
C THR A 189 -3.75 1.46 6.21
N LYS A 190 -4.07 0.66 7.22
CA LYS A 190 -4.19 -0.81 7.10
C LYS A 190 -5.47 -1.32 7.74
N THR A 191 -6.16 -2.23 7.04
CA THR A 191 -7.28 -3.00 7.62
C THR A 191 -7.23 -4.45 7.15
N ALA A 192 -7.73 -5.38 7.96
CA ALA A 192 -7.86 -6.75 7.47
C ALA A 192 -9.16 -6.93 6.67
N ASN A 193 -10.29 -6.44 7.19
CA ASN A 193 -11.57 -6.61 6.55
C ASN A 193 -12.33 -5.28 6.51
N GLY A 194 -12.27 -4.60 5.38
CA GLY A 194 -13.00 -3.35 5.20
C GLY A 194 -12.49 -2.52 4.04
N THR A 195 -13.29 -1.56 3.67
CA THR A 195 -12.97 -0.60 2.62
C THR A 195 -12.13 0.53 3.17
N ILE A 196 -11.09 0.93 2.43
CA ILE A 196 -10.33 2.15 2.67
C ILE A 196 -10.75 3.18 1.64
N SER A 197 -11.18 4.37 2.10
CA SER A 197 -11.58 5.47 1.23
C SER A 197 -10.91 6.76 1.67
N PHE A 198 -10.08 7.35 0.82
CA PHE A 198 -9.49 8.65 1.06
C PHE A 198 -9.79 9.60 -0.10
N ARG A 199 -10.10 10.84 0.25
CA ARG A 199 -10.33 11.90 -0.74
C ARG A 199 -9.71 13.23 -0.30
N GLU A 200 -9.27 14.01 -1.30
CA GLU A 200 -8.72 15.35 -1.09
C GLU A 200 -7.58 15.35 -0.08
N PHE A 201 -6.54 14.58 -0.36
CA PHE A 201 -5.35 14.52 0.51
C PHE A 201 -4.08 14.88 -0.25
N ASN A 202 -3.09 15.39 0.48
CA ASN A 202 -1.73 15.58 0.00
C ASN A 202 -0.77 14.79 0.88
N ALA A 203 0.17 14.07 0.24
CA ALA A 203 1.17 13.29 0.96
C ALA A 203 2.50 13.24 0.20
N ARG A 204 3.60 13.12 0.93
CA ARG A 204 4.88 12.75 0.34
C ARG A 204 4.91 11.24 0.06
N GLU A 205 4.47 10.45 1.02
CA GLU A 205 4.35 8.99 0.94
C GLU A 205 2.96 8.55 1.44
N ALA A 206 2.29 7.68 0.70
CA ALA A 206 0.98 7.17 1.07
C ALA A 206 0.88 5.66 0.83
N GLU A 207 0.60 4.91 1.88
CA GLU A 207 0.48 3.45 1.90
C GLU A 207 -0.92 3.05 2.35
N PHE A 208 -1.63 2.28 1.51
CA PHE A 208 -2.98 1.80 1.79
C PHE A 208 -3.06 0.30 1.56
N GLU A 209 -3.36 -0.45 2.60
CA GLU A 209 -3.41 -1.91 2.53
C GLU A 209 -4.68 -2.49 3.14
N THR A 210 -5.29 -3.44 2.43
CA THR A 210 -6.38 -4.26 2.99
C THR A 210 -6.26 -5.71 2.55
N VAL A 211 -6.73 -6.63 3.36
CA VAL A 211 -6.82 -8.04 2.94
C VAL A 211 -8.12 -8.27 2.17
N ASN A 212 -9.26 -7.91 2.76
CA ASN A 212 -10.57 -8.10 2.17
C ASN A 212 -11.35 -6.78 2.14
N GLY A 213 -11.26 -6.09 1.01
CA GLY A 213 -11.98 -4.84 0.82
C GLY A 213 -11.48 -4.06 -0.38
N ALA A 214 -12.27 -3.09 -0.79
CA ALA A 214 -11.88 -2.17 -1.85
C ALA A 214 -11.03 -1.02 -1.30
N ILE A 215 -10.16 -0.47 -2.14
CA ILE A 215 -9.43 0.77 -1.85
C ILE A 215 -9.85 1.82 -2.87
N LYS A 216 -10.31 2.97 -2.38
CA LYS A 216 -10.73 4.08 -3.22
C LYS A 216 -10.01 5.36 -2.80
N LEU A 217 -9.20 5.90 -3.71
CA LEU A 217 -8.45 7.13 -3.52
C LEU A 217 -8.84 8.12 -4.61
N THR A 218 -9.26 9.32 -4.22
CA THR A 218 -9.75 10.33 -5.18
C THR A 218 -9.26 11.72 -4.83
N SER A 219 -8.97 12.54 -5.86
CA SER A 219 -8.62 13.96 -5.72
C SER A 219 -7.42 14.20 -4.80
N PHE A 220 -6.30 13.55 -5.06
CA PHE A 220 -5.11 13.63 -4.21
C PHE A 220 -3.86 14.01 -5.00
N ASP A 221 -2.83 14.42 -4.24
CA ASP A 221 -1.48 14.63 -4.71
C ASP A 221 -0.50 13.87 -3.81
N ALA A 222 0.27 12.92 -4.38
CA ALA A 222 1.21 12.10 -3.64
C ALA A 222 2.57 11.99 -4.36
N GLY A 223 3.66 12.05 -3.60
CA GLY A 223 4.98 11.73 -4.14
C GLY A 223 5.10 10.24 -4.47
N GLU A 224 4.97 9.40 -3.47
CA GLU A 224 5.01 7.94 -3.58
C GLU A 224 3.67 7.36 -3.11
N LEU A 225 3.06 6.51 -3.94
CA LEU A 225 1.79 5.85 -3.64
C LEU A 225 1.96 4.34 -3.69
N GLU A 226 1.60 3.66 -2.61
CA GLU A 226 1.55 2.20 -2.51
C GLU A 226 0.15 1.74 -2.12
N VAL A 227 -0.46 0.84 -2.93
CA VAL A 227 -1.85 0.41 -2.74
C VAL A 227 -1.97 -1.09 -2.95
N ASP A 228 -2.26 -1.82 -1.88
CA ASP A 228 -2.30 -3.26 -1.89
C ASP A 228 -3.62 -3.83 -1.36
N THR A 229 -4.21 -4.78 -2.08
CA THR A 229 -5.33 -5.59 -1.56
C THR A 229 -5.20 -7.05 -1.99
N MET A 230 -5.67 -7.97 -1.17
CA MET A 230 -5.77 -9.37 -1.58
C MET A 230 -7.08 -9.62 -2.35
N ASN A 231 -8.21 -9.24 -1.76
CA ASN A 231 -9.53 -9.48 -2.32
C ASN A 231 -10.33 -8.18 -2.37
N GLY A 232 -10.20 -7.47 -3.48
CA GLY A 232 -10.93 -6.23 -3.69
C GLY A 232 -10.49 -5.46 -4.92
N SER A 233 -11.32 -4.54 -5.34
CA SER A 233 -10.97 -3.61 -6.41
C SER A 233 -10.20 -2.41 -5.86
N ILE A 234 -9.30 -1.90 -6.69
CA ILE A 234 -8.56 -0.66 -6.41
C ILE A 234 -8.99 0.40 -7.42
N GLN A 235 -9.42 1.54 -6.90
CA GLN A 235 -9.71 2.74 -7.67
C GLN A 235 -8.82 3.89 -7.21
N VAL A 236 -8.00 4.41 -8.11
CA VAL A 236 -7.11 5.54 -7.90
C VAL A 236 -7.42 6.62 -8.93
N ASP A 237 -7.75 7.82 -8.50
CA ASP A 237 -7.96 9.00 -9.35
C ASP A 237 -7.32 10.23 -8.69
N GLY A 238 -6.09 10.56 -9.08
CA GLY A 238 -5.33 11.65 -8.49
C GLY A 238 -3.97 11.79 -9.15
N SER A 239 -3.12 12.62 -8.56
CA SER A 239 -1.78 12.90 -9.04
C SER A 239 -0.74 12.19 -8.18
N PHE A 240 0.24 11.57 -8.81
CA PHE A 240 1.38 10.95 -8.13
C PHE A 240 2.64 11.02 -8.98
N ARG A 241 3.79 11.00 -8.32
CA ARG A 241 5.08 10.88 -9.01
C ARG A 241 5.38 9.41 -9.29
N THR A 242 5.29 8.55 -8.29
CA THR A 242 5.43 7.10 -8.44
C THR A 242 4.27 6.37 -7.80
N ALA A 243 3.77 5.31 -8.45
CA ALA A 243 2.73 4.46 -7.89
C ALA A 243 3.04 2.98 -8.10
N ASP A 244 2.82 2.18 -7.05
CA ASP A 244 2.82 0.72 -7.07
C ASP A 244 1.46 0.23 -6.56
N ILE A 245 0.66 -0.38 -7.46
CA ILE A 245 -0.74 -0.75 -7.19
C ILE A 245 -0.91 -2.23 -7.45
N GLN A 246 -1.33 -2.99 -6.44
CA GLN A 246 -1.36 -4.44 -6.56
C GLN A 246 -2.64 -5.05 -5.98
N THR A 247 -3.17 -6.07 -6.66
CA THR A 247 -4.27 -6.90 -6.15
C THR A 247 -4.07 -8.37 -6.54
N ILE A 248 -4.56 -9.28 -5.71
CA ILE A 248 -4.61 -10.70 -6.10
C ILE A 248 -5.93 -10.97 -6.83
N ASN A 249 -7.07 -10.72 -6.18
CA ASN A 249 -8.40 -10.95 -6.74
C ASN A 249 -9.18 -9.64 -6.82
N GLY A 250 -9.09 -8.98 -7.97
CA GLY A 250 -9.81 -7.72 -8.20
C GLY A 250 -9.31 -6.95 -9.40
N SER A 251 -10.03 -5.92 -9.77
CA SER A 251 -9.65 -5.03 -10.86
C SER A 251 -8.92 -3.80 -10.34
N ILE A 252 -8.02 -3.27 -11.15
CA ILE A 252 -7.33 -2.01 -10.91
C ILE A 252 -7.84 -0.98 -11.91
N GLN A 253 -8.33 0.15 -11.41
CA GLN A 253 -8.63 1.33 -12.18
C GLN A 253 -7.75 2.47 -11.66
N CYS A 254 -6.81 2.93 -12.47
CA CYS A 254 -5.91 4.01 -12.11
C CYS A 254 -5.98 5.12 -13.13
N LYS A 255 -6.28 6.33 -12.67
CA LYS A 255 -6.25 7.54 -13.46
C LYS A 255 -5.23 8.50 -12.86
N GLN A 256 -4.16 8.72 -13.60
CA GLN A 256 -3.20 9.78 -13.33
C GLN A 256 -3.79 11.11 -13.78
N ALA A 257 -3.87 12.07 -12.85
CA ALA A 257 -4.42 13.39 -13.14
C ALA A 257 -3.31 14.41 -13.49
N GLY A 258 -2.13 14.31 -12.86
CA GLY A 258 -0.99 15.20 -13.09
C GLY A 258 -0.07 14.74 -14.20
N GLN A 259 0.67 15.67 -14.84
CA GLN A 259 1.63 15.36 -15.92
C GLN A 259 3.04 15.01 -15.39
N TYR A 260 3.28 15.10 -14.09
CA TYR A 260 4.60 14.86 -13.48
C TYR A 260 4.83 13.41 -13.03
N GLY A 261 3.97 12.48 -13.46
CA GLY A 261 4.15 11.05 -13.17
C GLY A 261 5.41 10.49 -13.81
N GLU A 262 6.23 9.80 -13.02
CA GLU A 262 7.46 9.16 -13.46
C GLU A 262 7.27 7.65 -13.66
N THR A 263 6.61 6.98 -12.71
CA THR A 263 6.45 5.51 -12.77
C THR A 263 5.07 5.08 -12.28
N LEU A 264 4.42 4.23 -13.06
CA LEU A 264 3.19 3.54 -12.68
C LEU A 264 3.37 2.03 -12.84
N ARG A 265 3.32 1.31 -11.73
CA ARG A 265 3.27 -0.15 -11.69
C ARG A 265 1.90 -0.61 -11.26
N ALA A 266 1.27 -1.48 -12.04
CA ALA A 266 -0.02 -2.05 -11.73
C ALA A 266 0.01 -3.57 -11.92
N LYS A 267 -0.28 -4.34 -10.87
CA LYS A 267 -0.26 -5.80 -10.91
C LYS A 267 -1.55 -6.41 -10.41
N ALA A 268 -2.15 -7.30 -11.19
CA ALA A 268 -3.28 -8.11 -10.78
C ALA A 268 -2.99 -9.60 -11.06
N GLN A 269 -3.36 -10.50 -10.16
CA GLN A 269 -3.30 -11.92 -10.53
C GLN A 269 -4.57 -12.33 -11.29
N ALA A 270 -5.75 -12.03 -10.72
CA ALA A 270 -7.03 -12.30 -11.35
C ALA A 270 -7.86 -11.00 -11.39
N GLY A 271 -7.87 -10.34 -12.55
CA GLY A 271 -8.63 -9.10 -12.73
C GLY A 271 -8.04 -8.22 -13.83
N SER A 272 -8.87 -7.33 -14.35
CA SER A 272 -8.47 -6.41 -15.41
C SER A 272 -7.79 -5.17 -14.84
N ILE A 273 -6.84 -4.61 -15.62
CA ILE A 273 -6.14 -3.38 -15.30
C ILE A 273 -6.55 -2.32 -16.33
N ASN A 274 -7.03 -1.17 -15.86
CA ASN A 274 -7.41 -0.03 -16.68
C ASN A 274 -6.65 1.21 -16.23
N LEU A 275 -5.71 1.65 -17.04
CA LEU A 275 -4.85 2.81 -16.78
C LEU A 275 -5.25 3.97 -17.65
N GLN A 276 -5.39 5.15 -17.07
CA GLN A 276 -5.67 6.39 -17.78
C GLN A 276 -4.55 7.38 -17.51
N ILE A 277 -3.91 7.84 -18.59
CA ILE A 277 -2.76 8.73 -18.56
C ILE A 277 -3.17 10.07 -19.16
N PRO A 278 -2.74 11.22 -18.61
CA PRO A 278 -3.08 12.54 -19.15
C PRO A 278 -2.69 12.69 -20.63
N GLN A 279 -3.47 13.44 -21.37
CA GLN A 279 -3.07 13.83 -22.72
C GLN A 279 -1.80 14.69 -22.69
N GLY A 280 -0.90 14.49 -23.66
CA GLY A 280 0.36 15.22 -23.75
C GLY A 280 1.47 14.66 -22.85
N THR A 281 1.22 13.61 -22.09
CA THR A 281 2.28 12.89 -21.37
C THR A 281 2.92 11.88 -22.31
N THR A 282 4.23 11.99 -22.50
CA THR A 282 5.01 10.94 -23.16
C THR A 282 5.12 9.74 -22.24
N CYS A 283 4.96 8.54 -22.78
CA CYS A 283 5.09 7.33 -21.99
C CYS A 283 5.67 6.18 -22.79
N ASP A 284 6.42 5.36 -22.10
CA ASP A 284 6.86 4.04 -22.54
C ASP A 284 6.40 2.99 -21.55
N GLY A 285 6.34 1.74 -21.95
CA GLY A 285 5.87 0.73 -21.03
C GLY A 285 5.95 -0.70 -21.50
N GLU A 286 5.72 -1.57 -20.54
CA GLU A 286 5.67 -3.01 -20.73
C GLU A 286 4.39 -3.58 -20.14
N LEU A 287 3.60 -4.28 -20.95
CA LEU A 287 2.39 -4.96 -20.56
C LEU A 287 2.61 -6.47 -20.63
N LYS A 288 2.25 -7.19 -19.57
CA LYS A 288 2.35 -8.66 -19.48
C LYS A 288 1.02 -9.28 -19.11
N SER A 289 0.64 -10.36 -19.81
CA SER A 289 -0.53 -11.18 -19.44
C SER A 289 -0.33 -12.62 -19.89
N ASN A 290 -0.87 -13.56 -19.09
CA ASN A 290 -0.88 -14.96 -19.50
C ASN A 290 -2.11 -15.29 -20.37
N LEU A 291 -3.30 -14.91 -19.91
CA LEU A 291 -4.58 -15.26 -20.56
C LEU A 291 -5.37 -14.05 -21.10
N GLY A 292 -4.93 -12.82 -20.81
CA GLY A 292 -5.63 -11.61 -21.18
C GLY A 292 -5.27 -11.08 -22.58
N SER A 293 -5.82 -9.92 -22.89
CA SER A 293 -5.53 -9.13 -24.08
C SER A 293 -5.04 -7.74 -23.70
N PHE A 294 -4.31 -7.11 -24.61
CA PHE A 294 -3.87 -5.73 -24.46
C PHE A 294 -4.73 -4.82 -25.36
N ASN A 295 -5.04 -3.65 -24.84
CA ASN A 295 -5.68 -2.58 -25.58
C ASN A 295 -4.97 -1.26 -25.22
N ILE A 296 -4.22 -0.72 -26.18
CA ILE A 296 -3.51 0.54 -26.03
C ILE A 296 -4.17 1.58 -26.94
N ASP A 297 -4.69 2.63 -26.33
CA ASP A 297 -5.31 3.78 -27.01
C ASP A 297 -4.58 5.06 -26.56
N LEU A 298 -3.29 5.11 -26.92
CA LEU A 298 -2.40 6.24 -26.67
C LEU A 298 -1.95 6.82 -28.00
N LYS A 299 -1.93 8.15 -28.08
CA LYS A 299 -1.43 8.85 -29.29
C LYS A 299 0.09 9.02 -29.18
N GLY A 300 0.77 8.98 -30.33
CA GLY A 300 2.21 9.28 -30.38
C GLY A 300 3.10 8.18 -29.81
N ILE A 301 2.63 6.94 -29.76
CA ILE A 301 3.43 5.76 -29.38
C ILE A 301 3.66 4.84 -30.57
N GLN A 302 4.73 4.03 -30.48
CA GLN A 302 4.96 2.88 -31.34
C GLN A 302 5.14 1.62 -30.52
N VAL A 303 4.62 0.50 -31.01
CA VAL A 303 4.88 -0.82 -30.44
C VAL A 303 6.25 -1.27 -30.93
N VAL A 304 7.16 -1.52 -29.99
CA VAL A 304 8.55 -1.93 -30.29
C VAL A 304 8.76 -3.43 -30.19
N GLU A 305 7.95 -4.10 -29.40
CA GLU A 305 8.02 -5.55 -29.24
C GLU A 305 6.64 -6.11 -28.89
N GLU A 306 6.23 -7.16 -29.58
CA GLU A 306 5.04 -7.94 -29.26
C GLU A 306 5.38 -9.43 -29.31
N LYS A 307 5.14 -10.12 -28.20
CA LYS A 307 5.28 -11.58 -28.07
C LYS A 307 3.94 -12.18 -27.68
N ASN A 308 3.49 -13.16 -28.45
CA ASN A 308 2.26 -13.90 -28.22
C ASN A 308 2.58 -15.39 -28.06
N ASP A 309 3.24 -15.73 -26.95
CA ASP A 309 3.50 -17.12 -26.61
C ASP A 309 2.27 -17.76 -25.93
N ILE A 310 2.21 -19.11 -25.94
CA ILE A 310 1.09 -19.87 -25.35
C ILE A 310 0.97 -19.61 -23.84
N VAL A 311 2.10 -19.36 -23.17
CA VAL A 311 2.18 -19.24 -21.71
C VAL A 311 2.13 -17.77 -21.26
N GLN A 312 2.67 -16.85 -22.06
CA GLN A 312 2.78 -15.46 -21.70
C GLN A 312 2.77 -14.56 -22.95
N LYS A 313 1.94 -13.53 -22.88
CA LYS A 313 1.91 -12.44 -23.85
C LYS A 313 2.66 -11.24 -23.28
N MET A 314 3.40 -10.54 -24.09
CA MET A 314 4.11 -9.33 -23.73
C MET A 314 4.00 -8.31 -24.86
N LEU A 315 3.79 -7.05 -24.48
CA LEU A 315 3.80 -5.93 -25.40
C LEU A 315 4.62 -4.80 -24.81
N ARG A 316 5.59 -4.30 -25.57
CA ARG A 316 6.35 -3.09 -25.24
C ARG A 316 6.04 -1.98 -26.21
N PHE A 317 5.85 -0.81 -25.68
CA PHE A 317 5.62 0.41 -26.44
C PHE A 317 6.50 1.54 -25.94
N GLN A 318 6.78 2.49 -26.81
CA GLN A 318 7.51 3.72 -26.47
C GLN A 318 6.92 4.93 -27.19
N SER A 319 7.12 6.10 -26.60
CA SER A 319 6.79 7.36 -27.27
C SER A 319 7.62 7.54 -28.54
N MET A 320 7.00 8.12 -29.57
CA MET A 320 7.71 8.54 -30.79
C MET A 320 8.41 9.91 -30.63
N GLN A 321 8.11 10.62 -29.54
CA GLN A 321 8.73 11.91 -29.20
C GLN A 321 9.70 11.67 -28.05
N GLU A 322 10.92 12.17 -28.21
CA GLU A 322 11.90 12.24 -27.12
C GLU A 322 11.60 13.50 -26.30
N GLU A 323 11.14 13.35 -25.07
CA GLU A 323 11.00 14.42 -24.11
C GLU A 323 11.84 14.11 -22.84
N GLU A 324 12.24 15.19 -22.15
CA GLU A 324 13.05 15.07 -20.91
C GLU A 324 12.36 14.23 -19.82
N HIS A 325 11.02 14.16 -19.86
CA HIS A 325 10.22 13.42 -18.90
C HIS A 325 9.25 12.48 -19.59
N SER A 326 9.53 11.18 -19.50
CA SER A 326 8.63 10.12 -19.95
C SER A 326 8.13 9.31 -18.76
N MET A 327 6.84 9.02 -18.73
CA MET A 327 6.24 8.18 -17.72
C MET A 327 6.45 6.70 -18.06
N HIS A 328 7.05 5.94 -17.14
CA HIS A 328 7.23 4.49 -17.31
C HIS A 328 6.03 3.72 -16.79
N VAL A 329 5.35 2.98 -17.66
CA VAL A 329 4.17 2.19 -17.34
C VAL A 329 4.50 0.71 -17.37
N PHE A 330 4.35 0.05 -16.23
CA PHE A 330 4.43 -1.41 -16.13
C PHE A 330 3.09 -1.97 -15.65
N ALA A 331 2.46 -2.84 -16.47
CA ALA A 331 1.22 -3.48 -16.06
C ALA A 331 1.28 -5.00 -16.31
N GLU A 332 0.89 -5.77 -15.30
CA GLU A 332 0.90 -7.23 -15.36
C GLU A 332 -0.41 -7.80 -14.83
N SER A 333 -1.06 -8.65 -15.63
CA SER A 333 -2.21 -9.43 -15.17
C SER A 333 -2.07 -10.88 -15.63
N LYS A 334 -2.21 -11.85 -14.69
CA LYS A 334 -2.15 -13.26 -15.11
C LYS A 334 -3.41 -13.70 -15.85
N ALA A 335 -4.60 -13.24 -15.43
CA ALA A 335 -5.87 -13.70 -15.99
C ALA A 335 -6.86 -12.55 -16.29
N GLY A 336 -6.37 -11.39 -16.77
CA GLY A 336 -7.22 -10.25 -17.09
C GLY A 336 -6.67 -9.41 -18.24
N SER A 337 -7.54 -8.63 -18.85
CA SER A 337 -7.14 -7.70 -19.89
C SER A 337 -6.51 -6.45 -19.31
N ILE A 338 -5.54 -5.90 -20.02
CA ILE A 338 -4.86 -4.65 -19.69
C ILE A 338 -5.24 -3.59 -20.71
N LYS A 339 -5.80 -2.49 -20.24
CA LYS A 339 -6.15 -1.34 -21.08
C LYS A 339 -5.37 -0.13 -20.60
N VAL A 340 -4.69 0.55 -21.55
CA VAL A 340 -4.01 1.83 -21.33
C VAL A 340 -4.54 2.83 -22.33
N LYS A 341 -5.05 3.97 -21.85
CA LYS A 341 -5.63 5.01 -22.70
C LYS A 341 -5.35 6.39 -22.15
N HIS A 342 -5.55 7.43 -22.97
CA HIS A 342 -5.58 8.78 -22.46
C HIS A 342 -6.84 9.04 -21.61
N SER A 343 -6.70 9.85 -20.56
CA SER A 343 -7.84 10.45 -19.85
C SER A 343 -8.51 11.47 -20.78
N LEU A 344 -9.84 11.50 -20.73
CA LEU A 344 -10.64 12.50 -21.46
C LEU A 344 -10.46 13.87 -20.84
#